data_d243dd7580dcb5c2f788f674b505cae4
#
_entry.id   d243dd7580dcb5c2f788f674b505cae4
#
_cell.length_a   1.000
_cell.length_b   1.000
_cell.length_c   1.000
_cell.angle_alpha   90.00
_cell.angle_beta   90.00
_cell.angle_gamma   90.00
#
_symmetry.space_group_name_H-M   'P 1'
#
loop_
_entity.id
_entity.type
_entity.pdbx_description
1 polymer ?
#
loop_
_entity_poly.entity_id
_entity_poly.type
_entity_poly.pdbx_seq_one_letter_code
_entity_poly.pdbx_strand_id
1 'polypeptide(L)'
;MEDIVQFDFPTDSPKIIKVIGVGGGGGNAVNHMYREGIHDVTFVLCNTDNQALKDSPVPVKLQLGKEGLGAGNRPARARKAAEESIEDIKNMLNDGTKMVFITAGMGGGTGTGAAPIIAQTAKEMDILTIGIVTIPFRWEGDKKIDQALDGVEEISKHVDALLVINNEKLSEIYSELSVDDAFDKADDTLSVAAKSIAEIITLHLSLIHISEPTRQAEIS
;
A
#
# COMPACT_ATOMS: atom_id res chain seq x y z
N MET A 1 1.69 31.18 42.66
CA MET A 1 2.02 30.79 41.29
C MET A 1 1.94 29.29 41.26
N GLU A 2 0.84 28.75 40.74
CA GLU A 2 0.65 27.31 40.63
C GLU A 2 1.40 26.85 39.36
N ASP A 3 2.38 25.97 39.54
CA ASP A 3 3.09 25.32 38.45
C ASP A 3 2.10 24.43 37.72
N ILE A 4 1.73 24.86 36.50
CA ILE A 4 0.95 24.03 35.56
C ILE A 4 1.90 22.94 35.09
N VAL A 5 1.75 21.74 35.61
CA VAL A 5 2.42 20.54 35.10
C VAL A 5 1.90 20.29 33.69
N GLN A 6 2.68 20.62 32.69
CA GLN A 6 2.44 20.19 31.32
C GLN A 6 2.68 18.68 31.24
N PHE A 7 1.60 17.91 31.13
CA PHE A 7 1.70 16.50 30.76
C PHE A 7 1.97 16.43 29.26
N ASP A 8 3.23 16.18 28.89
CA ASP A 8 3.57 15.71 27.56
C ASP A 8 3.05 14.27 27.41
N PHE A 9 1.84 14.16 26.88
CA PHE A 9 1.39 12.87 26.36
C PHE A 9 2.22 12.57 25.11
N PRO A 10 2.85 11.39 25.00
CA PRO A 10 3.46 11.00 23.75
C PRO A 10 2.36 10.94 22.67
N THR A 11 2.42 11.86 21.72
CA THR A 11 1.45 12.04 20.64
C THR A 11 1.61 11.01 19.52
N ASP A 12 2.53 10.07 19.63
CA ASP A 12 2.69 8.95 18.70
C ASP A 12 2.05 7.68 19.26
N SER A 13 0.73 7.62 19.15
CA SER A 13 0.05 6.31 19.18
C SER A 13 0.59 5.47 18.02
N PRO A 14 0.97 4.20 18.23
CA PRO A 14 1.43 3.36 17.13
C PRO A 14 0.35 3.32 16.05
N LYS A 15 0.71 3.77 14.86
CA LYS A 15 -0.21 3.80 13.72
C LYS A 15 -0.55 2.37 13.34
N ILE A 16 -1.81 2.02 13.49
CA ILE A 16 -2.30 0.64 13.26
C ILE A 16 -2.52 0.31 11.79
N ILE A 17 -2.50 1.34 10.91
CA ILE A 17 -2.72 1.22 9.47
C ILE A 17 -1.43 1.46 8.72
N LYS A 18 -1.11 0.56 7.81
CA LYS A 18 0.00 0.69 6.86
C LYS A 18 -0.47 0.77 5.42
N VAL A 19 0.16 1.61 4.64
CA VAL A 19 -0.01 1.68 3.19
C VAL A 19 1.31 1.28 2.53
N ILE A 20 1.31 0.15 1.84
CA ILE A 20 2.49 -0.45 1.23
C ILE A 20 2.42 -0.29 -0.29
N GLY A 21 3.32 0.49 -0.86
CA GLY A 21 3.50 0.61 -2.30
C GLY A 21 4.47 -0.44 -2.83
N VAL A 22 4.04 -1.29 -3.75
CA VAL A 22 4.83 -2.39 -4.30
C VAL A 22 5.18 -2.14 -5.76
N GLY A 23 6.48 -2.07 -6.04
CA GLY A 23 7.01 -1.79 -7.37
C GLY A 23 6.86 -0.31 -7.79
N GLY A 24 7.03 -0.02 -9.08
CA GLY A 24 6.99 1.35 -9.61
C GLY A 24 5.64 2.02 -9.42
N GLY A 25 4.56 1.45 -9.99
CA GLY A 25 3.22 2.05 -9.92
C GLY A 25 2.71 2.20 -8.49
N GLY A 26 2.83 1.14 -7.65
CA GLY A 26 2.46 1.23 -6.24
C GLY A 26 3.30 2.25 -5.47
N GLY A 27 4.59 2.34 -5.80
CA GLY A 27 5.51 3.32 -5.23
C GLY A 27 5.14 4.76 -5.57
N ASN A 28 4.76 5.04 -6.80
CA ASN A 28 4.31 6.36 -7.24
C ASN A 28 3.05 6.80 -6.50
N ALA A 29 2.05 5.91 -6.41
CA ALA A 29 0.83 6.18 -5.66
C ALA A 29 1.10 6.51 -4.20
N VAL A 30 1.98 5.75 -3.53
CA VAL A 30 2.37 6.02 -2.14
C VAL A 30 3.17 7.30 -2.00
N ASN A 31 4.06 7.61 -2.95
CA ASN A 31 4.79 8.89 -2.98
C ASN A 31 3.82 10.08 -3.08
N HIS A 32 2.78 9.94 -3.89
CA HIS A 32 1.73 10.96 -4.03
C HIS A 32 0.98 11.15 -2.71
N MET A 33 0.46 10.06 -2.12
CA MET A 33 -0.23 10.09 -0.82
C MET A 33 0.63 10.70 0.30
N TYR A 34 1.92 10.38 0.31
CA TYR A 34 2.86 10.92 1.29
C TYR A 34 3.04 12.44 1.16
N ARG A 35 3.11 12.95 -0.09
CA ARG A 35 3.19 14.39 -0.36
C ARG A 35 1.91 15.14 -0.01
N GLU A 36 0.76 14.50 -0.14
CA GLU A 36 -0.53 15.06 0.28
C GLU A 36 -0.69 15.16 1.81
N GLY A 37 0.21 14.57 2.58
CA GLY A 37 0.22 14.66 4.03
C GLY A 37 -0.92 13.92 4.70
N ILE A 38 -1.28 12.74 4.19
CA ILE A 38 -2.29 11.89 4.84
C ILE A 38 -1.77 11.43 6.20
N HIS A 39 -2.56 11.71 7.25
CA HIS A 39 -2.20 11.42 8.64
C HIS A 39 -2.73 10.04 9.09
N ASP A 40 -2.25 9.56 10.25
CA ASP A 40 -2.69 8.34 10.92
C ASP A 40 -2.40 7.02 10.19
N VAL A 41 -1.57 7.05 9.14
CA VAL A 41 -1.08 5.87 8.44
C VAL A 41 0.45 5.88 8.36
N THR A 42 1.05 4.69 8.32
CA THR A 42 2.48 4.53 8.03
C THR A 42 2.64 4.15 6.57
N PHE A 43 3.44 4.92 5.83
CA PHE A 43 3.77 4.62 4.45
C PHE A 43 5.03 3.78 4.35
N VAL A 44 4.99 2.76 3.49
CA VAL A 44 6.12 1.86 3.22
C VAL A 44 6.26 1.64 1.72
N LEU A 45 7.48 1.59 1.24
CA LEU A 45 7.78 1.19 -0.13
C LEU A 45 8.51 -0.13 -0.17
N CYS A 46 8.02 -1.05 -1.00
CA CYS A 46 8.66 -2.33 -1.30
C CYS A 46 9.02 -2.40 -2.78
N ASN A 47 10.28 -2.56 -3.11
CA ASN A 47 10.71 -2.66 -4.50
C ASN A 47 11.93 -3.60 -4.64
N THR A 48 12.06 -4.22 -5.81
CA THR A 48 13.26 -4.95 -6.22
C THR A 48 14.34 -4.02 -6.79
N ASP A 49 14.01 -2.77 -7.08
CA ASP A 49 14.89 -1.74 -7.60
C ASP A 49 15.31 -0.78 -6.48
N ASN A 50 16.60 -0.82 -6.12
CA ASN A 50 17.16 0.02 -5.06
C ASN A 50 17.20 1.51 -5.44
N GLN A 51 17.39 1.84 -6.72
CA GLN A 51 17.41 3.23 -7.15
C GLN A 51 16.03 3.88 -6.97
N ALA A 52 14.97 3.20 -7.39
CA ALA A 52 13.60 3.68 -7.20
C ALA A 52 13.25 3.89 -5.71
N LEU A 53 13.79 3.07 -4.82
CA LEU A 53 13.63 3.28 -3.38
C LEU A 53 14.38 4.51 -2.87
N LYS A 54 15.61 4.76 -3.34
CA LYS A 54 16.42 5.91 -2.90
C LYS A 54 15.78 7.24 -3.29
N ASP A 55 15.21 7.32 -4.48
CA ASP A 55 14.64 8.54 -5.05
C ASP A 55 13.30 8.94 -4.39
N SER A 56 12.70 8.06 -3.61
CA SER A 56 11.43 8.31 -2.93
C SER A 56 11.58 9.15 -1.66
N PRO A 57 10.62 10.06 -1.35
CA PRO A 57 10.57 10.80 -0.10
C PRO A 57 10.06 9.97 1.10
N VAL A 58 9.46 8.81 0.86
CA VAL A 58 8.90 7.96 1.93
C VAL A 58 10.02 7.42 2.81
N PRO A 59 9.93 7.55 4.14
CA PRO A 59 11.04 7.20 5.04
C PRO A 59 11.25 5.68 5.18
N VAL A 60 10.17 4.90 5.19
CA VAL A 60 10.24 3.44 5.39
C VAL A 60 10.29 2.73 4.04
N LYS A 61 11.38 2.02 3.81
CA LYS A 61 11.69 1.37 2.53
C LYS A 61 12.19 -0.04 2.77
N LEU A 62 11.68 -0.99 1.99
CA LEU A 62 12.13 -2.38 2.00
C LEU A 62 12.55 -2.80 0.60
N GLN A 63 13.84 -3.10 0.45
CA GLN A 63 14.33 -3.73 -0.77
C GLN A 63 13.97 -5.21 -0.76
N LEU A 64 13.32 -5.68 -1.82
CA LEU A 64 13.01 -7.09 -2.02
C LEU A 64 14.14 -7.78 -2.76
N GLY A 65 14.64 -8.87 -2.17
CA GLY A 65 15.80 -9.59 -2.68
C GLY A 65 17.13 -8.84 -2.51
N LYS A 66 18.21 -9.50 -2.83
CA LYS A 66 19.58 -8.98 -2.57
C LYS A 66 20.19 -8.19 -3.71
N GLU A 67 19.68 -8.35 -4.95
CA GLU A 67 20.35 -7.82 -6.14
C GLU A 67 20.13 -6.31 -6.33
N GLY A 68 18.94 -5.76 -6.01
CA GLY A 68 18.62 -4.34 -6.12
C GLY A 68 18.51 -3.79 -7.55
N LEU A 69 18.52 -4.65 -8.58
CA LEU A 69 18.54 -4.28 -9.99
C LEU A 69 17.16 -4.25 -10.66
N GLY A 70 16.10 -4.41 -9.87
CA GLY A 70 14.75 -4.54 -10.38
C GLY A 70 14.42 -5.92 -10.96
N ALA A 71 13.14 -6.19 -11.17
CA ALA A 71 12.68 -7.49 -11.68
C ALA A 71 12.75 -7.63 -13.21
N GLY A 72 13.02 -6.55 -13.95
CA GLY A 72 13.12 -6.56 -15.40
C GLY A 72 11.84 -7.02 -16.10
N ASN A 73 10.68 -6.58 -15.62
CA ASN A 73 9.34 -6.96 -16.11
C ASN A 73 9.07 -8.49 -16.06
N ARG A 74 9.67 -9.19 -15.09
CA ARG A 74 9.52 -10.64 -14.89
C ARG A 74 8.89 -10.92 -13.52
N PRO A 75 7.58 -11.20 -13.42
CA PRO A 75 6.90 -11.46 -12.15
C PRO A 75 7.54 -12.60 -11.33
N ALA A 76 7.96 -13.69 -11.98
CA ALA A 76 8.61 -14.81 -11.31
C ALA A 76 9.90 -14.41 -10.56
N ARG A 77 10.68 -13.46 -11.11
CA ARG A 77 11.89 -12.93 -10.44
C ARG A 77 11.53 -12.09 -9.23
N ALA A 78 10.50 -11.25 -9.35
CA ALA A 78 10.00 -10.45 -8.24
C ALA A 78 9.39 -11.30 -7.12
N ARG A 79 8.64 -12.35 -7.49
CA ARG A 79 8.10 -13.32 -6.54
C ARG A 79 9.22 -13.94 -5.72
N LYS A 80 10.24 -14.48 -6.38
CA LYS A 80 11.40 -15.06 -5.71
C LYS A 80 12.11 -14.05 -4.79
N ALA A 81 12.28 -12.81 -5.24
CA ALA A 81 12.88 -11.75 -4.43
C ALA A 81 12.05 -11.43 -3.17
N ALA A 82 10.71 -11.43 -3.27
CA ALA A 82 9.83 -11.27 -2.13
C ALA A 82 9.87 -12.47 -1.18
N GLU A 83 9.92 -13.70 -1.71
CA GLU A 83 10.08 -14.93 -0.92
C GLU A 83 11.40 -14.95 -0.14
N GLU A 84 12.49 -14.47 -0.74
CA GLU A 84 13.78 -14.28 -0.06
C GLU A 84 13.75 -13.24 1.06
N SER A 85 12.78 -12.33 1.04
CA SER A 85 12.63 -11.23 1.99
C SER A 85 11.46 -11.41 2.96
N ILE A 86 10.90 -12.62 3.09
CA ILE A 86 9.72 -12.88 3.94
C ILE A 86 9.95 -12.45 5.40
N GLU A 87 11.12 -12.72 5.96
CA GLU A 87 11.43 -12.34 7.35
C GLU A 87 11.50 -10.81 7.50
N ASP A 88 12.03 -10.10 6.52
CA ASP A 88 12.04 -8.63 6.54
C ASP A 88 10.62 -8.05 6.40
N ILE A 89 9.77 -8.69 5.58
CA ILE A 89 8.36 -8.32 5.44
C ILE A 89 7.62 -8.55 6.76
N LYS A 90 7.82 -9.68 7.42
CA LYS A 90 7.24 -9.96 8.74
C LYS A 90 7.69 -8.95 9.79
N ASN A 91 8.99 -8.66 9.86
CA ASN A 91 9.54 -7.68 10.79
C ASN A 91 8.93 -6.28 10.56
N MET A 92 8.76 -5.87 9.30
CA MET A 92 8.12 -4.62 8.91
C MET A 92 6.66 -4.55 9.37
N LEU A 93 5.94 -5.67 9.37
CA LEU A 93 4.53 -5.75 9.75
C LEU A 93 4.31 -5.96 11.26
N ASN A 94 5.33 -6.43 11.99
CA ASN A 94 5.23 -6.81 13.41
C ASN A 94 5.47 -5.64 14.38
N ASP A 95 4.92 -4.47 14.07
CA ASP A 95 5.05 -3.25 14.87
C ASP A 95 3.70 -2.76 15.46
N GLY A 96 2.75 -3.67 15.59
CA GLY A 96 1.38 -3.35 16.04
C GLY A 96 0.41 -3.05 14.90
N THR A 97 0.82 -3.23 13.64
CA THR A 97 -0.05 -3.09 12.46
C THR A 97 -1.25 -4.04 12.56
N LYS A 98 -2.45 -3.52 12.34
CA LYS A 98 -3.72 -4.27 12.32
C LYS A 98 -4.36 -4.32 10.95
N MET A 99 -4.00 -3.39 10.09
CA MET A 99 -4.54 -3.28 8.75
C MET A 99 -3.44 -2.85 7.78
N VAL A 100 -3.44 -3.45 6.61
CA VAL A 100 -2.55 -3.04 5.52
C VAL A 100 -3.33 -2.81 4.23
N PHE A 101 -3.00 -1.71 3.55
CA PHE A 101 -3.34 -1.47 2.16
C PHE A 101 -2.13 -1.80 1.32
N ILE A 102 -2.29 -2.69 0.35
CA ILE A 102 -1.24 -3.05 -0.61
C ILE A 102 -1.62 -2.47 -1.95
N THR A 103 -0.86 -1.47 -2.40
CA THR A 103 -1.07 -0.85 -3.71
C THR A 103 0.01 -1.28 -4.69
N ALA A 104 -0.41 -1.68 -5.90
CA ALA A 104 0.49 -2.15 -6.94
C ALA A 104 -0.07 -1.92 -8.34
N GLY A 105 0.79 -1.52 -9.28
CA GLY A 105 0.48 -1.61 -10.70
C GLY A 105 0.75 -3.04 -11.19
N MET A 106 -0.30 -3.71 -11.66
CA MET A 106 -0.20 -5.05 -12.25
C MET A 106 0.29 -4.98 -13.71
N GLY A 107 0.83 -6.07 -14.22
CA GLY A 107 1.39 -6.15 -15.57
C GLY A 107 2.89 -5.86 -15.65
N GLY A 108 3.48 -5.31 -14.59
CA GLY A 108 4.93 -5.17 -14.44
C GLY A 108 5.56 -6.37 -13.71
N GLY A 109 6.87 -6.28 -13.43
CA GLY A 109 7.58 -7.34 -12.71
C GLY A 109 7.27 -7.34 -11.22
N THR A 110 7.63 -6.24 -10.52
CA THR A 110 7.61 -6.19 -9.06
C THR A 110 6.20 -6.18 -8.49
N GLY A 111 5.30 -5.32 -8.99
CA GLY A 111 3.92 -5.26 -8.52
C GLY A 111 3.21 -6.60 -8.67
N THR A 112 3.26 -7.19 -9.88
CA THR A 112 2.60 -8.46 -10.19
C THR A 112 3.14 -9.64 -9.38
N GLY A 113 4.48 -9.72 -9.21
CA GLY A 113 5.10 -10.88 -8.58
C GLY A 113 5.23 -10.79 -7.07
N ALA A 114 5.51 -9.60 -6.52
CA ALA A 114 5.80 -9.44 -5.10
C ALA A 114 4.58 -9.07 -4.26
N ALA A 115 3.59 -8.33 -4.81
CA ALA A 115 2.42 -7.92 -4.03
C ALA A 115 1.62 -9.11 -3.47
N PRO A 116 1.38 -10.21 -4.22
CA PRO A 116 0.73 -11.41 -3.66
C PRO A 116 1.48 -12.02 -2.48
N ILE A 117 2.81 -12.04 -2.49
CA ILE A 117 3.63 -12.59 -1.39
C ILE A 117 3.52 -11.72 -0.14
N ILE A 118 3.54 -10.39 -0.31
CA ILE A 118 3.35 -9.45 0.80
C ILE A 118 1.94 -9.60 1.38
N ALA A 119 0.93 -9.74 0.52
CA ALA A 119 -0.46 -9.95 0.95
C ALA A 119 -0.62 -11.26 1.72
N GLN A 120 -0.06 -12.36 1.20
CA GLN A 120 -0.05 -13.65 1.87
C GLN A 120 0.60 -13.55 3.26
N THR A 121 1.77 -12.92 3.35
CA THR A 121 2.49 -12.76 4.62
C THR A 121 1.67 -11.95 5.63
N ALA A 122 1.02 -10.87 5.20
CA ALA A 122 0.16 -10.06 6.07
C ALA A 122 -1.05 -10.86 6.57
N LYS A 123 -1.69 -11.63 5.69
CA LYS A 123 -2.83 -12.49 6.04
C LYS A 123 -2.44 -13.61 7.00
N GLU A 124 -1.27 -14.23 6.82
CA GLU A 124 -0.73 -15.24 7.73
C GLU A 124 -0.41 -14.67 9.14
N MET A 125 -0.20 -13.35 9.25
CA MET A 125 -0.01 -12.63 10.51
C MET A 125 -1.32 -12.09 11.11
N ASP A 126 -2.47 -12.50 10.58
CA ASP A 126 -3.80 -12.08 11.05
C ASP A 126 -4.04 -10.56 10.94
N ILE A 127 -3.43 -9.93 9.91
CA ILE A 127 -3.57 -8.51 9.60
C ILE A 127 -4.63 -8.35 8.52
N LEU A 128 -5.61 -7.46 8.74
CA LEU A 128 -6.62 -7.14 7.73
C LEU A 128 -5.96 -6.57 6.48
N THR A 129 -6.09 -7.27 5.35
CA THR A 129 -5.34 -7.00 4.13
C THR A 129 -6.26 -6.56 3.01
N ILE A 130 -6.04 -5.35 2.50
CA ILE A 130 -6.78 -4.77 1.38
C ILE A 130 -5.84 -4.52 0.21
N GLY A 131 -6.17 -5.10 -0.95
CA GLY A 131 -5.46 -4.86 -2.19
C GLY A 131 -6.10 -3.72 -2.99
N ILE A 132 -5.30 -2.79 -3.51
CA ILE A 132 -5.74 -1.76 -4.43
C ILE A 132 -4.77 -1.78 -5.61
N VAL A 133 -5.22 -2.29 -6.75
CA VAL A 133 -4.35 -2.59 -7.88
C VAL A 133 -4.87 -1.99 -9.18
N THR A 134 -3.95 -1.65 -10.09
CA THR A 134 -4.30 -1.19 -11.43
C THR A 134 -4.04 -2.26 -12.49
N ILE A 135 -4.91 -2.31 -13.51
CA ILE A 135 -4.67 -3.04 -14.75
C ILE A 135 -4.16 -2.02 -15.79
N PRO A 136 -3.09 -2.36 -16.56
CA PRO A 136 -2.46 -1.44 -17.50
C PRO A 136 -3.41 -1.03 -18.64
N PHE A 137 -3.06 0.05 -19.33
CA PHE A 137 -3.74 0.51 -20.52
C PHE A 137 -3.57 -0.50 -21.68
N ARG A 138 -4.51 -0.52 -22.63
CA ARG A 138 -4.47 -1.39 -23.80
C ARG A 138 -3.23 -1.19 -24.67
N TRP A 139 -2.82 0.06 -24.83
CA TRP A 139 -1.66 0.41 -25.64
C TRP A 139 -0.32 -0.03 -25.04
N GLU A 140 -0.30 -0.46 -23.75
CA GLU A 140 0.89 -1.06 -23.14
C GLU A 140 1.15 -2.49 -23.63
N GLY A 141 0.19 -3.12 -24.28
CA GLY A 141 0.28 -4.41 -24.96
C GLY A 141 -0.33 -5.58 -24.21
N ASP A 142 -0.87 -6.52 -24.96
CA ASP A 142 -1.64 -7.67 -24.47
C ASP A 142 -0.88 -8.51 -23.43
N LYS A 143 0.43 -8.68 -23.63
CA LYS A 143 1.27 -9.42 -22.67
C LYS A 143 1.26 -8.83 -21.28
N LYS A 144 1.24 -7.49 -21.15
CA LYS A 144 1.15 -6.82 -19.85
C LYS A 144 -0.24 -7.00 -19.24
N ILE A 145 -1.28 -6.99 -20.06
CA ILE A 145 -2.65 -7.22 -19.62
C ILE A 145 -2.80 -8.64 -19.09
N ASP A 146 -2.35 -9.64 -19.83
CA ASP A 146 -2.38 -11.04 -19.39
C ASP A 146 -1.63 -11.23 -18.05
N GLN A 147 -0.41 -10.67 -17.96
CA GLN A 147 0.34 -10.68 -16.70
C GLN A 147 -0.39 -9.96 -15.55
N ALA A 148 -1.11 -8.89 -15.86
CA ALA A 148 -1.89 -8.16 -14.86
C ALA A 148 -3.06 -9.00 -14.35
N LEU A 149 -3.79 -9.68 -15.24
CA LEU A 149 -4.90 -10.54 -14.87
C LEU A 149 -4.44 -11.73 -14.00
N ASP A 150 -3.31 -12.36 -14.37
CA ASP A 150 -2.69 -13.41 -13.54
C ASP A 150 -2.33 -12.88 -12.14
N GLY A 151 -1.78 -11.66 -12.08
CA GLY A 151 -1.41 -11.02 -10.82
C GLY A 151 -2.64 -10.65 -9.96
N VAL A 152 -3.72 -10.19 -10.58
CA VAL A 152 -5.00 -9.91 -9.92
C VAL A 152 -5.60 -11.20 -9.36
N GLU A 153 -5.61 -12.27 -10.13
CA GLU A 153 -6.08 -13.58 -9.67
C GLU A 153 -5.25 -14.08 -8.48
N GLU A 154 -3.93 -13.95 -8.54
CA GLU A 154 -3.06 -14.43 -7.46
C GLU A 154 -3.23 -13.61 -6.19
N ILE A 155 -3.24 -12.28 -6.25
CA ILE A 155 -3.40 -11.45 -5.05
C ILE A 155 -4.79 -11.62 -4.43
N SER A 156 -5.82 -11.87 -5.23
CA SER A 156 -7.18 -12.04 -4.74
C SER A 156 -7.35 -13.18 -3.72
N LYS A 157 -6.48 -14.18 -3.77
CA LYS A 157 -6.45 -15.32 -2.84
C LYS A 157 -5.96 -14.94 -1.44
N HIS A 158 -5.24 -13.81 -1.34
CA HIS A 158 -4.49 -13.41 -0.15
C HIS A 158 -4.95 -12.10 0.46
N VAL A 159 -6.03 -11.50 -0.02
CA VAL A 159 -6.60 -10.26 0.52
C VAL A 159 -8.03 -10.49 1.03
N ASP A 160 -8.48 -9.67 1.97
CA ASP A 160 -9.84 -9.69 2.50
C ASP A 160 -10.78 -8.84 1.63
N ALA A 161 -10.23 -7.82 0.97
CA ALA A 161 -10.92 -7.03 -0.04
C ALA A 161 -9.94 -6.66 -1.16
N LEU A 162 -10.43 -6.60 -2.39
CA LEU A 162 -9.66 -6.21 -3.57
C LEU A 162 -10.40 -5.17 -4.38
N LEU A 163 -9.75 -4.01 -4.57
CA LEU A 163 -10.19 -3.00 -5.52
C LEU A 163 -9.29 -3.06 -6.76
N VAL A 164 -9.90 -3.26 -7.92
CA VAL A 164 -9.19 -3.29 -9.22
C VAL A 164 -9.59 -2.08 -10.03
N ILE A 165 -8.61 -1.24 -10.35
CA ILE A 165 -8.78 -0.04 -11.18
C ILE A 165 -8.31 -0.37 -12.59
N ASN A 166 -9.20 -0.22 -13.57
CA ASN A 166 -8.85 -0.41 -14.96
C ASN A 166 -8.43 0.93 -15.58
N ASN A 167 -7.13 1.08 -15.89
CA ASN A 167 -6.58 2.31 -16.46
C ASN A 167 -7.23 2.66 -17.81
N GLU A 168 -7.64 1.67 -18.61
CA GLU A 168 -8.35 1.92 -19.87
C GLU A 168 -9.64 2.72 -19.66
N LYS A 169 -10.35 2.48 -18.55
CA LYS A 169 -11.54 3.25 -18.21
C LYS A 169 -11.24 4.72 -17.89
N LEU A 170 -10.05 5.00 -17.37
CA LEU A 170 -9.60 6.39 -17.17
C LEU A 170 -9.40 7.10 -18.52
N SER A 171 -8.83 6.43 -19.52
CA SER A 171 -8.70 6.99 -20.88
C SER A 171 -10.05 7.22 -21.55
N GLU A 172 -11.05 6.39 -21.31
CA GLU A 172 -12.40 6.60 -21.84
C GLU A 172 -13.07 7.84 -21.20
N ILE A 173 -12.85 8.07 -19.91
CA ILE A 173 -13.41 9.20 -19.15
C ILE A 173 -12.66 10.50 -19.48
N TYR A 174 -11.35 10.42 -19.61
CA TYR A 174 -10.45 11.54 -19.83
C TYR A 174 -9.73 11.42 -21.19
N SER A 175 -10.50 11.47 -22.26
CA SER A 175 -10.05 11.19 -23.63
C SER A 175 -9.00 12.16 -24.20
N GLU A 176 -8.77 13.31 -23.55
CA GLU A 176 -7.84 14.35 -24.01
C GLU A 176 -6.47 14.31 -23.31
N LEU A 177 -6.23 13.32 -22.40
CA LEU A 177 -4.98 13.23 -21.67
C LEU A 177 -3.82 12.80 -22.59
N SER A 178 -2.66 13.40 -22.38
CA SER A 178 -1.41 12.85 -22.91
C SER A 178 -1.07 11.51 -22.22
N VAL A 179 -0.09 10.77 -22.76
CA VAL A 179 0.33 9.50 -22.16
C VAL A 179 0.82 9.69 -20.71
N ASP A 180 1.60 10.74 -20.48
CA ASP A 180 2.15 11.04 -19.15
C ASP A 180 1.03 11.43 -18.18
N ASP A 181 0.11 12.31 -18.60
CA ASP A 181 -1.06 12.70 -17.79
C ASP A 181 -1.98 11.51 -17.48
N ALA A 182 -2.07 10.52 -18.39
CA ALA A 182 -2.87 9.31 -18.15
C ALA A 182 -2.27 8.43 -17.04
N PHE A 183 -0.95 8.32 -16.97
CA PHE A 183 -0.27 7.63 -15.87
C PHE A 183 -0.41 8.40 -14.56
N ASP A 184 -0.22 9.71 -14.56
CA ASP A 184 -0.41 10.55 -13.38
C ASP A 184 -1.85 10.42 -12.86
N LYS A 185 -2.84 10.35 -13.77
CA LYS A 185 -4.24 10.15 -13.40
C LYS A 185 -4.51 8.77 -12.82
N ALA A 186 -3.83 7.73 -13.29
CA ALA A 186 -3.93 6.40 -12.71
C ALA A 186 -3.35 6.36 -11.28
N ASP A 187 -2.19 6.98 -11.07
CA ASP A 187 -1.55 7.09 -9.74
C ASP A 187 -2.39 7.93 -8.77
N ASP A 188 -2.97 9.04 -9.25
CA ASP A 188 -3.94 9.86 -8.49
C ASP A 188 -5.18 9.06 -8.08
N THR A 189 -5.74 8.26 -9.00
CA THR A 189 -6.91 7.42 -8.72
C THR A 189 -6.61 6.35 -7.65
N LEU A 190 -5.43 5.72 -7.71
CA LEU A 190 -4.96 4.81 -6.66
C LEU A 190 -4.87 5.51 -5.31
N SER A 191 -4.30 6.70 -5.30
CA SER A 191 -4.12 7.52 -4.09
C SER A 191 -5.46 7.91 -3.47
N VAL A 192 -6.39 8.39 -4.28
CA VAL A 192 -7.75 8.76 -3.83
C VAL A 192 -8.50 7.56 -3.27
N ALA A 193 -8.41 6.40 -3.93
CA ALA A 193 -9.05 5.17 -3.45
C ALA A 193 -8.50 4.74 -2.08
N ALA A 194 -7.18 4.67 -1.93
CA ALA A 194 -6.54 4.29 -0.68
C ALA A 194 -6.85 5.30 0.44
N LYS A 195 -6.78 6.61 0.15
CA LYS A 195 -7.11 7.68 1.07
C LYS A 195 -8.54 7.58 1.57
N SER A 196 -9.50 7.45 0.65
CA SER A 196 -10.94 7.39 1.00
C SER A 196 -11.25 6.22 1.93
N ILE A 197 -10.67 5.04 1.67
CA ILE A 197 -10.88 3.87 2.52
C ILE A 197 -10.19 4.06 3.87
N ALA A 198 -8.96 4.57 3.91
CA ALA A 198 -8.24 4.83 5.15
C ALA A 198 -8.97 5.86 6.03
N GLU A 199 -9.48 6.94 5.45
CA GLU A 199 -10.25 7.97 6.17
C GLU A 199 -11.56 7.42 6.76
N ILE A 200 -12.30 6.59 6.03
CA ILE A 200 -13.52 5.96 6.55
C ILE A 200 -13.20 5.13 7.79
N ILE A 201 -12.10 4.39 7.78
CA ILE A 201 -11.72 3.52 8.87
C ILE A 201 -11.21 4.31 10.06
N THR A 202 -10.35 5.31 9.86
CA THR A 202 -9.82 6.15 10.95
C THR A 202 -10.93 6.95 11.62
N LEU A 203 -11.88 7.50 10.86
CA LEU A 203 -13.05 8.19 11.40
C LEU A 203 -13.94 7.26 12.24
N HIS A 204 -14.19 6.04 11.78
CA HIS A 204 -14.99 5.08 12.53
C HIS A 204 -14.29 4.61 13.82
N LEU A 205 -12.99 4.35 13.77
CA LEU A 205 -12.21 3.97 14.96
C LEU A 205 -12.17 5.07 16.01
N SER A 206 -12.02 6.33 15.60
CA SER A 206 -12.05 7.47 16.53
C SER A 206 -13.44 7.66 17.16
N LEU A 207 -14.52 7.42 16.42
CA LEU A 207 -15.90 7.49 16.95
C LEU A 207 -16.19 6.36 17.96
N ILE A 208 -15.66 5.16 17.77
CA ILE A 208 -15.81 4.05 18.71
C ILE A 208 -15.09 4.35 20.03
N HIS A 209 -13.91 4.96 19.99
CA HIS A 209 -13.19 5.38 21.19
C HIS A 209 -13.86 6.53 21.95
N ILE A 210 -14.62 7.39 21.27
CA ILE A 210 -15.38 8.47 21.89
C ILE A 210 -16.68 7.93 22.52
N SER A 211 -17.21 6.81 22.03
CA SER A 211 -18.48 6.24 22.45
C SER A 211 -18.37 5.11 23.50
N GLU A 212 -17.18 4.72 23.93
CA GLU A 212 -17.03 3.89 25.14
C GLU A 212 -17.18 4.77 26.39
N PRO A 213 -18.37 4.82 27.03
CA PRO A 213 -18.49 5.48 28.33
C PRO A 213 -17.69 4.65 29.31
N THR A 214 -16.82 5.32 30.06
CA THR A 214 -16.15 4.88 31.27
C THR A 214 -17.06 3.96 32.14
N ARG A 215 -17.01 2.66 31.86
CA ARG A 215 -17.54 1.64 32.78
C ARG A 215 -16.48 1.27 33.79
N GLN A 216 -15.99 2.26 34.52
CA GLN A 216 -15.17 2.05 35.71
C GLN A 216 -15.42 3.15 36.74
N ALA A 217 -16.56 3.10 37.38
CA ALA A 217 -16.78 3.67 38.74
C ALA A 217 -18.13 3.21 39.26
N GLU A 218 -18.22 1.99 39.72
CA GLU A 218 -19.17 1.60 40.75
C GLU A 218 -18.82 0.20 41.26
N ILE A 219 -17.79 0.13 42.10
CA ILE A 219 -17.67 -0.89 43.16
C ILE A 219 -17.18 -0.12 44.39
N SER A 220 -18.11 0.29 45.20
CA SER A 220 -17.91 0.57 46.62
C SER A 220 -18.94 -0.22 47.37
#